data_6a9f774f003e8395e7231d30864324fc
#
_entry.id   6a9f774f003e8395e7231d30864324fc
#
_cell.length_a   1.000
_cell.length_b   1.000
_cell.length_c   1.000
_cell.angle_alpha   90.00
_cell.angle_beta   90.00
_cell.angle_gamma   90.00
#
_symmetry.space_group_name_H-M   'P 1'
#
loop_
_entity.id
_entity.type
_entity.pdbx_description
1 polymer ?
#
loop_
_entity_poly.entity_id
_entity_poly.type
_entity_poly.pdbx_seq_one_letter_code
_entity_poly.pdbx_strand_id
1 'polypeptide(L)'
;MATPLRRTHHALPEHPVATLNDHVDAGGLVGLFTARRQHPDATIELITEAGIRGRGGAGFPTGRKWRSIAAAAPDADEPFVVVNGAEGEPGTFKDRSLFRANPHLVLEGALIAAHCIGARRIVVATKAAYRPELERIRAAATELAEAGVLVDERIEIVEGPDHYLYGEETALLEVIEGEDPLPRQLPPYLYGLFTTSVNLGWSSGHDDSPGGPAEESSNPALVNNVETYAHVALVCRHGADWYRSMGTPESPGPTIVTITGDVQRAVVAEIELGTPLREVIDTLTGGAAPGRTIKAVLSGVSNRVLTEADLDRPVTYEDLAAAGGGLGSAGFMVFDDSRNMVDVAYQVSRFLHIESCGQCNPCKTGTQAITGALEEIMFGDGRSEDIDVIRRRLLTVNDASRCYLPTQEQIVVTSLLQRFPEDLDIRLLGEPGEFEVMVPKLVDIIDGVAHSDPMAHLKRPDWTYGEMPVAISTR
;
A
#
# COMPACT_ATOMS: atom_id res chain seq x y z
N MET A 1 -28.08 8.72 3.35
CA MET A 1 -28.13 8.25 4.74
C MET A 1 -26.88 7.42 4.93
N ALA A 2 -26.15 7.62 6.03
CA ALA A 2 -24.97 6.79 6.32
C ALA A 2 -25.39 5.32 6.49
N THR A 3 -24.62 4.41 5.94
CA THR A 3 -24.83 2.97 6.07
C THR A 3 -24.31 2.53 7.44
N PRO A 4 -25.09 1.82 8.26
CA PRO A 4 -24.58 1.31 9.53
C PRO A 4 -23.44 0.32 9.28
N LEU A 5 -22.49 0.23 10.23
CA LEU A 5 -21.36 -0.67 10.12
C LEU A 5 -21.82 -2.11 9.85
N ARG A 6 -21.38 -2.65 8.74
CA ARG A 6 -21.48 -4.07 8.42
C ARG A 6 -20.10 -4.66 8.30
N ARG A 7 -19.73 -5.47 9.27
CA ARG A 7 -18.55 -6.31 9.20
C ARG A 7 -18.82 -7.48 8.28
N THR A 8 -17.90 -7.75 7.38
CA THR A 8 -17.97 -8.88 6.44
C THR A 8 -16.77 -9.80 6.63
N HIS A 9 -16.83 -10.98 6.05
CA HIS A 9 -15.76 -12.00 6.13
C HIS A 9 -15.59 -12.70 4.79
N HIS A 10 -15.73 -11.95 3.70
CA HIS A 10 -15.68 -12.49 2.35
C HIS A 10 -14.24 -12.74 1.88
N ALA A 11 -13.38 -11.72 2.00
CA ALA A 11 -11.96 -11.81 1.67
C ALA A 11 -11.14 -12.18 2.91
N LEU A 12 -11.45 -11.58 4.07
CA LEU A 12 -10.80 -11.84 5.35
C LEU A 12 -11.70 -12.72 6.25
N PRO A 13 -11.59 -14.06 6.16
CA PRO A 13 -12.43 -14.96 6.93
C PRO A 13 -12.14 -14.85 8.42
N GLU A 14 -13.14 -15.15 9.26
CA GLU A 14 -13.02 -15.11 10.73
C GLU A 14 -12.01 -16.16 11.24
N HIS A 15 -11.95 -17.31 10.58
CA HIS A 15 -10.97 -18.35 10.85
C HIS A 15 -10.10 -18.59 9.61
N PRO A 16 -8.77 -18.73 9.78
CA PRO A 16 -7.89 -18.98 8.65
C PRO A 16 -8.28 -20.22 7.85
N VAL A 17 -8.30 -20.08 6.53
CA VAL A 17 -8.45 -21.19 5.58
C VAL A 17 -7.11 -21.92 5.52
N ALA A 18 -7.01 -23.08 6.14
CA ALA A 18 -5.74 -23.77 6.36
C ALA A 18 -5.19 -24.43 5.09
N THR A 19 -6.05 -25.06 4.29
CA THR A 19 -5.68 -25.88 3.14
C THR A 19 -6.50 -25.53 1.90
N LEU A 20 -6.06 -26.02 0.74
CA LEU A 20 -6.82 -25.90 -0.50
C LEU A 20 -8.20 -26.58 -0.40
N ASN A 21 -8.32 -27.70 0.32
CA ASN A 21 -9.62 -28.35 0.52
C ASN A 21 -10.57 -27.43 1.30
N ASP A 22 -10.11 -26.79 2.38
CA ASP A 22 -10.93 -25.84 3.12
C ASP A 22 -11.36 -24.65 2.24
N HIS A 23 -10.46 -24.19 1.34
CA HIS A 23 -10.78 -23.16 0.38
C HIS A 23 -11.88 -23.60 -0.61
N VAL A 24 -11.77 -24.82 -1.14
CA VAL A 24 -12.79 -25.42 -2.05
C VAL A 24 -14.11 -25.62 -1.33
N ASP A 25 -14.10 -26.13 -0.11
CA ASP A 25 -15.32 -26.33 0.70
C ASP A 25 -16.02 -25.00 1.02
N ALA A 26 -15.26 -23.91 1.18
CA ALA A 26 -15.78 -22.55 1.25
C ALA A 26 -16.22 -21.98 -0.11
N GLY A 27 -16.13 -22.75 -1.19
CA GLY A 27 -16.52 -22.41 -2.57
C GLY A 27 -15.41 -21.68 -3.35
N GLY A 28 -14.16 -21.80 -2.92
CA GLY A 28 -13.01 -21.38 -3.70
C GLY A 28 -12.87 -22.13 -5.02
N LEU A 29 -12.08 -21.56 -5.92
CA LEU A 29 -11.86 -22.00 -7.31
C LEU A 29 -13.08 -21.91 -8.24
N VAL A 30 -14.28 -21.67 -7.71
CA VAL A 30 -15.48 -21.48 -8.56
C VAL A 30 -15.31 -20.28 -9.48
N GLY A 31 -14.76 -19.17 -8.96
CA GLY A 31 -14.48 -17.97 -9.75
C GLY A 31 -13.48 -18.24 -10.88
N LEU A 32 -12.39 -18.94 -10.59
CA LEU A 32 -11.37 -19.32 -11.57
C LEU A 32 -11.96 -20.22 -12.68
N PHE A 33 -12.68 -21.29 -12.31
CA PHE A 33 -13.26 -22.18 -13.31
C PHE A 33 -14.36 -21.50 -14.13
N THR A 34 -15.06 -20.54 -13.54
CA THR A 34 -16.05 -19.73 -14.28
C THR A 34 -15.34 -18.83 -15.30
N ALA A 35 -14.29 -18.12 -14.90
CA ALA A 35 -13.49 -17.28 -15.78
C ALA A 35 -12.87 -18.08 -16.95
N ARG A 36 -12.28 -19.22 -16.66
CA ARG A 36 -11.66 -20.10 -17.69
C ARG A 36 -12.63 -20.68 -18.73
N ARG A 37 -13.93 -20.68 -18.45
CA ARG A 37 -14.97 -21.11 -19.41
C ARG A 37 -15.47 -19.97 -20.29
N GLN A 38 -15.08 -18.74 -20.00
CA GLN A 38 -15.52 -17.54 -20.72
C GLN A 38 -14.36 -16.94 -21.51
N HIS A 39 -14.70 -16.09 -22.48
CA HIS A 39 -13.68 -15.29 -23.14
C HIS A 39 -13.08 -14.28 -22.13
N PRO A 40 -11.76 -14.03 -22.15
CA PRO A 40 -11.09 -13.08 -21.25
C PRO A 40 -11.80 -11.73 -21.12
N ASP A 41 -12.27 -11.16 -22.23
CA ASP A 41 -12.98 -9.87 -22.25
C ASP A 41 -14.25 -9.89 -21.39
N ALA A 42 -14.98 -11.01 -21.35
CA ALA A 42 -16.18 -11.13 -20.52
C ALA A 42 -15.86 -11.04 -19.03
N THR A 43 -14.74 -11.62 -18.61
CA THR A 43 -14.25 -11.51 -17.22
C THR A 43 -13.78 -10.09 -16.92
N ILE A 44 -13.05 -9.44 -17.82
CA ILE A 44 -12.64 -8.02 -17.66
C ILE A 44 -13.86 -7.10 -17.59
N GLU A 45 -14.90 -7.37 -18.39
CA GLU A 45 -16.14 -6.61 -18.32
C GLU A 45 -16.86 -6.81 -16.99
N LEU A 46 -16.98 -8.04 -16.51
CA LEU A 46 -17.55 -8.35 -15.18
C LEU A 46 -16.85 -7.58 -14.05
N ILE A 47 -15.49 -7.53 -14.07
CA ILE A 47 -14.68 -6.75 -13.11
C ILE A 47 -14.97 -5.25 -13.23
N THR A 48 -15.16 -4.76 -14.47
CA THR A 48 -15.49 -3.37 -14.77
C THR A 48 -16.88 -3.00 -14.24
N GLU A 49 -17.88 -3.85 -14.51
CA GLU A 49 -19.27 -3.71 -14.03
C GLU A 49 -19.34 -3.76 -12.51
N ALA A 50 -18.58 -4.63 -11.87
CA ALA A 50 -18.48 -4.70 -10.42
C ALA A 50 -17.93 -3.40 -9.80
N GLY A 51 -17.16 -2.62 -10.57
CA GLY A 51 -16.59 -1.37 -10.10
C GLY A 51 -15.43 -1.55 -9.12
N ILE A 52 -14.70 -2.66 -9.19
CA ILE A 52 -13.53 -2.89 -8.31
C ILE A 52 -12.51 -1.79 -8.52
N ARG A 53 -12.09 -1.17 -7.41
CA ARG A 53 -10.97 -0.23 -7.38
C ARG A 53 -9.78 -0.87 -6.68
N GLY A 54 -8.55 -0.56 -7.15
CA GLY A 54 -7.32 -1.08 -6.57
C GLY A 54 -7.19 -0.74 -5.08
N ARG A 55 -6.78 -1.71 -4.28
CA ARG A 55 -6.64 -1.63 -2.81
C ARG A 55 -5.23 -1.29 -2.33
N GLY A 56 -4.32 -0.99 -3.25
CA GLY A 56 -2.94 -0.61 -2.93
C GLY A 56 -2.71 0.87 -2.58
N GLY A 57 -3.78 1.68 -2.50
CA GLY A 57 -3.71 3.10 -2.11
C GLY A 57 -4.31 4.06 -3.14
N ALA A 58 -3.97 3.95 -4.41
CA ALA A 58 -4.41 4.88 -5.47
C ALA A 58 -5.88 4.72 -5.90
N GLY A 59 -6.52 3.60 -5.58
CA GLY A 59 -7.93 3.37 -5.95
C GLY A 59 -8.21 3.36 -7.45
N PHE A 60 -7.24 2.98 -8.30
CA PHE A 60 -7.40 2.97 -9.75
C PHE A 60 -8.43 1.91 -10.18
N PRO A 61 -9.32 2.17 -11.16
CA PRO A 61 -10.31 1.20 -11.63
C PRO A 61 -9.65 -0.05 -12.20
N THR A 62 -9.86 -1.20 -11.54
CA THR A 62 -9.18 -2.48 -11.84
C THR A 62 -9.46 -2.97 -13.25
N GLY A 63 -10.72 -2.97 -13.68
CA GLY A 63 -11.09 -3.41 -15.04
C GLY A 63 -10.45 -2.56 -16.14
N ARG A 64 -10.29 -1.23 -15.91
CA ARG A 64 -9.58 -0.35 -16.85
C ARG A 64 -8.10 -0.72 -16.95
N LYS A 65 -7.44 -0.99 -15.82
CA LYS A 65 -6.03 -1.43 -15.79
C LYS A 65 -5.86 -2.74 -16.56
N TRP A 66 -6.71 -3.72 -16.30
CA TRP A 66 -6.65 -5.02 -16.96
C TRP A 66 -6.87 -4.94 -18.46
N ARG A 67 -7.83 -4.11 -18.89
CA ARG A 67 -8.08 -3.88 -20.31
C ARG A 67 -6.87 -3.28 -21.04
N SER A 68 -6.16 -2.35 -20.39
CA SER A 68 -4.95 -1.74 -20.97
C SER A 68 -3.83 -2.76 -21.14
N ILE A 69 -3.64 -3.65 -20.16
CA ILE A 69 -2.63 -4.71 -20.24
C ILE A 69 -3.03 -5.76 -21.28
N ALA A 70 -4.29 -6.22 -21.27
CA ALA A 70 -4.79 -7.20 -22.23
C ALA A 70 -4.66 -6.70 -23.69
N ALA A 71 -4.81 -5.40 -23.92
CA ALA A 71 -4.63 -4.79 -25.24
C ALA A 71 -3.16 -4.76 -25.69
N ALA A 72 -2.22 -4.67 -24.76
CA ALA A 72 -0.78 -4.70 -25.05
C ALA A 72 -0.19 -6.13 -25.13
N ALA A 73 -0.84 -7.11 -24.50
CA ALA A 73 -0.36 -8.48 -24.39
C ALA A 73 -0.16 -9.22 -25.72
N PRO A 74 -1.00 -9.03 -26.77
CA PRO A 74 -0.82 -9.73 -28.04
C PRO A 74 0.50 -9.42 -28.78
N ASP A 75 1.07 -8.23 -28.49
CA ASP A 75 2.33 -7.77 -29.10
C ASP A 75 3.53 -8.04 -28.17
N ALA A 76 3.28 -8.69 -27.01
CA ALA A 76 4.28 -8.98 -26.00
C ALA A 76 4.85 -10.39 -26.16
N ASP A 77 6.14 -10.54 -25.80
CA ASP A 77 6.76 -11.87 -25.73
C ASP A 77 6.18 -12.70 -24.59
N GLU A 78 6.05 -12.13 -23.40
CA GLU A 78 5.47 -12.79 -22.23
C GLU A 78 4.86 -11.75 -21.25
N PRO A 79 3.52 -11.60 -21.15
CA PRO A 79 2.92 -10.77 -20.13
C PRO A 79 3.04 -11.42 -18.74
N PHE A 80 3.11 -10.58 -17.70
CA PHE A 80 3.26 -11.02 -16.30
C PHE A 80 2.07 -10.60 -15.44
N VAL A 81 1.69 -11.44 -14.51
CA VAL A 81 0.85 -11.07 -13.37
C VAL A 81 1.72 -10.90 -12.14
N VAL A 82 1.60 -9.78 -11.45
CA VAL A 82 2.36 -9.49 -10.25
C VAL A 82 1.42 -9.19 -9.09
N VAL A 83 1.55 -9.98 -8.03
CA VAL A 83 0.87 -9.76 -6.75
C VAL A 83 1.77 -8.91 -5.88
N ASN A 84 1.40 -7.64 -5.65
CA ASN A 84 2.14 -6.74 -4.77
C ASN A 84 1.71 -6.97 -3.32
N GLY A 85 2.50 -7.73 -2.59
CA GLY A 85 2.38 -8.03 -1.16
C GLY A 85 3.47 -7.37 -0.31
N ALA A 86 4.18 -6.37 -0.86
CA ALA A 86 5.24 -5.65 -0.18
C ALA A 86 4.70 -4.54 0.74
N GLU A 87 3.66 -4.83 1.53
CA GLU A 87 3.02 -3.90 2.45
C GLU A 87 4.04 -3.17 3.32
N GLY A 88 4.07 -1.86 3.28
CA GLY A 88 5.06 -1.05 3.98
C GLY A 88 4.52 0.27 4.51
N GLU A 89 3.26 0.60 4.22
CA GLU A 89 2.59 1.81 4.69
C GLU A 89 2.44 1.78 6.21
N PRO A 90 2.87 2.81 6.96
CA PRO A 90 2.66 2.89 8.40
C PRO A 90 1.19 2.72 8.78
N GLY A 91 0.94 2.03 9.88
CA GLY A 91 -0.41 1.78 10.37
C GLY A 91 -1.21 0.74 9.58
N THR A 92 -0.62 0.00 8.61
CA THR A 92 -1.31 -1.05 7.84
C THR A 92 -0.84 -2.45 8.16
N PHE A 93 -1.80 -3.39 8.18
CA PHE A 93 -1.54 -4.83 8.38
C PHE A 93 -2.56 -5.71 7.62
N LYS A 94 -3.18 -5.20 6.58
CA LYS A 94 -4.27 -5.86 5.87
C LYS A 94 -3.80 -6.98 4.92
N ASP A 95 -2.74 -6.73 4.14
CA ASP A 95 -2.24 -7.66 3.15
C ASP A 95 -1.59 -8.87 3.82
N ARG A 96 -0.83 -8.66 4.88
CA ARG A 96 -0.28 -9.72 5.73
C ARG A 96 -1.39 -10.54 6.39
N SER A 97 -2.42 -9.89 6.93
CA SER A 97 -3.58 -10.57 7.51
C SER A 97 -4.28 -11.45 6.48
N LEU A 98 -4.45 -10.97 5.25
CA LEU A 98 -5.08 -11.73 4.18
C LEU A 98 -4.24 -12.93 3.73
N PHE A 99 -2.92 -12.77 3.60
CA PHE A 99 -2.02 -13.89 3.31
C PHE A 99 -2.02 -14.94 4.42
N ARG A 100 -2.10 -14.54 5.69
CA ARG A 100 -2.23 -15.49 6.83
C ARG A 100 -3.58 -16.19 6.81
N ALA A 101 -4.64 -15.46 6.49
CA ALA A 101 -6.01 -15.97 6.57
C ALA A 101 -6.41 -16.82 5.36
N ASN A 102 -6.16 -16.35 4.13
CA ASN A 102 -6.58 -17.05 2.91
C ASN A 102 -5.70 -16.72 1.69
N PRO A 103 -4.47 -17.23 1.62
CA PRO A 103 -3.61 -17.04 0.46
C PRO A 103 -4.17 -17.64 -0.83
N HIS A 104 -4.98 -18.72 -0.74
CA HIS A 104 -5.58 -19.37 -1.88
C HIS A 104 -6.52 -18.43 -2.65
N LEU A 105 -7.29 -17.60 -1.95
CA LEU A 105 -8.20 -16.64 -2.59
C LEU A 105 -7.42 -15.58 -3.41
N VAL A 106 -6.27 -15.14 -2.89
CA VAL A 106 -5.38 -14.20 -3.58
C VAL A 106 -4.80 -14.83 -4.84
N LEU A 107 -4.29 -16.06 -4.72
CA LEU A 107 -3.73 -16.81 -5.85
C LEU A 107 -4.80 -17.17 -6.89
N GLU A 108 -6.03 -17.49 -6.47
CA GLU A 108 -7.17 -17.65 -7.37
C GLU A 108 -7.41 -16.40 -8.21
N GLY A 109 -7.43 -15.21 -7.58
CA GLY A 109 -7.58 -13.94 -8.31
C GLY A 109 -6.42 -13.64 -9.26
N ALA A 110 -5.20 -14.00 -8.89
CA ALA A 110 -4.02 -13.87 -9.75
C ALA A 110 -4.08 -14.83 -10.95
N LEU A 111 -4.57 -16.06 -10.76
CA LEU A 111 -4.79 -17.04 -11.84
C LEU A 111 -5.89 -16.57 -12.81
N ILE A 112 -6.95 -15.95 -12.30
CA ILE A 112 -7.99 -15.31 -13.14
C ILE A 112 -7.37 -14.21 -13.99
N ALA A 113 -6.50 -13.38 -13.38
CA ALA A 113 -5.80 -12.33 -14.11
C ALA A 113 -4.88 -12.90 -15.20
N ALA A 114 -4.15 -13.97 -14.88
CA ALA A 114 -3.27 -14.64 -15.84
C ALA A 114 -4.06 -15.15 -17.05
N HIS A 115 -5.23 -15.78 -16.82
CA HIS A 115 -6.13 -16.16 -17.90
C HIS A 115 -6.59 -14.98 -18.75
N CYS A 116 -6.91 -13.84 -18.12
CA CYS A 116 -7.44 -12.66 -18.83
C CYS A 116 -6.40 -11.95 -19.72
N ILE A 117 -5.14 -11.99 -19.36
CA ILE A 117 -4.06 -11.31 -20.13
C ILE A 117 -3.16 -12.29 -20.87
N GLY A 118 -3.42 -13.60 -20.80
CA GLY A 118 -2.59 -14.64 -21.44
C GLY A 118 -1.23 -14.85 -20.76
N ALA A 119 -1.08 -14.47 -19.48
CA ALA A 119 0.17 -14.64 -18.74
C ALA A 119 0.35 -16.09 -18.30
N ARG A 120 1.61 -16.57 -18.35
CA ARG A 120 2.01 -17.88 -17.80
C ARG A 120 2.79 -17.72 -16.49
N ARG A 121 3.31 -16.55 -16.22
CA ARG A 121 4.08 -16.26 -15.00
C ARG A 121 3.30 -15.36 -14.07
N ILE A 122 3.15 -15.85 -12.83
CA ILE A 122 2.55 -15.13 -11.72
C ILE A 122 3.63 -14.95 -10.67
N VAL A 123 4.00 -13.71 -10.39
CA VAL A 123 5.02 -13.38 -9.39
C VAL A 123 4.34 -12.84 -8.15
N VAL A 124 4.52 -13.51 -7.02
CA VAL A 124 4.10 -12.99 -5.71
C VAL A 124 5.31 -12.31 -5.06
N ALA A 125 5.31 -10.98 -5.05
CA ALA A 125 6.38 -10.18 -4.49
C ALA A 125 6.02 -9.72 -3.08
N THR A 126 6.82 -10.11 -2.08
CA THR A 126 6.63 -9.75 -0.68
C THR A 126 7.97 -9.60 0.04
N LYS A 127 7.96 -9.05 1.25
CA LYS A 127 9.21 -8.80 1.97
C LYS A 127 9.77 -10.08 2.58
N ALA A 128 11.08 -10.27 2.51
CA ALA A 128 11.77 -11.41 3.12
C ALA A 128 11.55 -11.49 4.64
N ALA A 129 11.22 -10.38 5.28
CA ALA A 129 10.92 -10.32 6.71
C ALA A 129 9.56 -10.95 7.07
N TYR A 130 8.64 -11.13 6.12
CA TYR A 130 7.27 -11.62 6.35
C TYR A 130 7.21 -13.15 6.33
N ARG A 131 7.92 -13.77 7.28
CA ARG A 131 8.10 -15.24 7.35
C ARG A 131 6.80 -16.03 7.46
N PRO A 132 5.84 -15.70 8.35
CA PRO A 132 4.58 -16.43 8.43
C PRO A 132 3.77 -16.36 7.14
N GLU A 133 3.73 -15.20 6.50
CA GLU A 133 3.03 -14.98 5.23
C GLU A 133 3.68 -15.78 4.10
N LEU A 134 5.02 -15.77 4.01
CA LEU A 134 5.78 -16.54 3.03
C LEU A 134 5.52 -18.04 3.14
N GLU A 135 5.49 -18.59 4.36
CA GLU A 135 5.16 -20.01 4.61
C GLU A 135 3.76 -20.34 4.08
N ARG A 136 2.79 -19.48 4.36
CA ARG A 136 1.40 -19.65 3.92
C ARG A 136 1.26 -19.57 2.40
N ILE A 137 1.92 -18.60 1.76
CA ILE A 137 1.90 -18.43 0.30
C ILE A 137 2.54 -19.63 -0.39
N ARG A 138 3.68 -20.12 0.10
CA ARG A 138 4.37 -21.29 -0.46
C ARG A 138 3.52 -22.55 -0.35
N ALA A 139 2.90 -22.77 0.80
CA ALA A 139 2.00 -23.91 1.01
C ALA A 139 0.83 -23.86 0.01
N ALA A 140 0.15 -22.72 -0.10
CA ALA A 140 -0.97 -22.56 -1.03
C ALA A 140 -0.56 -22.72 -2.50
N ALA A 141 0.59 -22.19 -2.91
CA ALA A 141 1.09 -22.36 -4.28
C ALA A 141 1.41 -23.84 -4.59
N THR A 142 2.01 -24.56 -3.63
CA THR A 142 2.31 -25.98 -3.76
C THR A 142 1.03 -26.80 -3.87
N GLU A 143 0.05 -26.57 -2.99
CA GLU A 143 -1.24 -27.27 -3.02
C GLU A 143 -1.98 -27.05 -4.34
N LEU A 144 -1.99 -25.83 -4.90
CA LEU A 144 -2.59 -25.54 -6.20
C LEU A 144 -1.89 -26.29 -7.34
N ALA A 145 -0.56 -26.39 -7.29
CA ALA A 145 0.21 -27.14 -8.29
C ALA A 145 -0.04 -28.66 -8.19
N GLU A 146 -0.01 -29.23 -6.99
CA GLU A 146 -0.25 -30.66 -6.74
C GLU A 146 -1.69 -31.07 -7.10
N ALA A 147 -2.66 -30.19 -6.91
CA ALA A 147 -4.06 -30.42 -7.30
C ALA A 147 -4.31 -30.25 -8.80
N GLY A 148 -3.28 -29.89 -9.60
CA GLY A 148 -3.42 -29.67 -11.05
C GLY A 148 -4.28 -28.45 -11.42
N VAL A 149 -4.38 -27.47 -10.53
CA VAL A 149 -5.10 -26.21 -10.80
C VAL A 149 -4.30 -25.34 -11.77
N LEU A 150 -2.97 -25.40 -11.70
CA LEU A 150 -2.07 -24.75 -12.66
C LEU A 150 -2.06 -25.58 -13.96
N VAL A 151 -2.41 -24.97 -15.09
CA VAL A 151 -2.41 -25.63 -16.41
C VAL A 151 -1.08 -25.37 -17.11
N ASP A 152 -0.85 -24.12 -17.46
CA ASP A 152 0.39 -23.64 -18.09
C ASP A 152 1.09 -22.55 -17.22
N GLU A 153 0.42 -22.15 -16.15
CA GLU A 153 0.90 -21.10 -15.26
C GLU A 153 1.93 -21.64 -14.26
N ARG A 154 2.83 -20.79 -13.83
CA ARG A 154 3.75 -21.01 -12.70
C ARG A 154 3.69 -19.84 -11.74
N ILE A 155 3.73 -20.15 -10.45
CA ILE A 155 3.75 -19.17 -9.38
C ILE A 155 5.18 -19.09 -8.85
N GLU A 156 5.76 -17.90 -8.94
CA GLU A 156 7.09 -17.57 -8.45
C GLU A 156 6.96 -16.65 -7.23
N ILE A 157 7.76 -16.86 -6.19
CA ILE A 157 7.73 -16.04 -4.98
C ILE A 157 9.05 -15.28 -4.88
N VAL A 158 8.97 -13.94 -4.90
CA VAL A 158 10.12 -13.05 -4.78
C VAL A 158 10.13 -12.44 -3.39
N GLU A 159 11.20 -12.72 -2.64
CA GLU A 159 11.47 -12.20 -1.31
C GLU A 159 12.34 -10.95 -1.44
N GLY A 160 11.72 -9.77 -1.35
CA GLY A 160 12.43 -8.51 -1.49
C GLY A 160 12.85 -7.87 -0.15
N PRO A 161 13.53 -6.72 -0.23
CA PRO A 161 14.04 -6.00 0.92
C PRO A 161 12.93 -5.39 1.78
N ASP A 162 13.26 -5.06 3.03
CA ASP A 162 12.34 -4.38 3.94
C ASP A 162 12.41 -2.85 3.76
N HIS A 163 12.20 -2.39 2.53
CA HIS A 163 12.10 -0.98 2.15
C HIS A 163 10.66 -0.61 1.85
N TYR A 164 10.28 0.63 2.15
CA TYR A 164 8.95 1.16 1.84
C TYR A 164 8.70 1.20 0.33
N LEU A 165 9.69 1.71 -0.41
CA LEU A 165 9.59 1.85 -1.86
C LEU A 165 9.55 0.51 -2.61
N TYR A 166 9.89 -0.61 -1.98
CA TYR A 166 9.63 -1.92 -2.57
C TYR A 166 8.13 -2.14 -2.85
N GLY A 167 7.24 -1.48 -2.13
CA GLY A 167 5.79 -1.50 -2.38
C GLY A 167 5.33 -0.60 -3.55
N GLU A 168 6.19 0.30 -4.07
CA GLU A 168 5.91 1.11 -5.25
C GLU A 168 5.99 0.25 -6.51
N GLU A 169 5.04 0.44 -7.45
CA GLU A 169 4.83 -0.46 -8.57
C GLU A 169 6.08 -0.68 -9.43
N THR A 170 6.81 0.39 -9.75
CA THR A 170 8.00 0.30 -10.62
C THR A 170 9.23 -0.19 -9.87
N ALA A 171 9.41 0.21 -8.62
CA ALA A 171 10.48 -0.30 -7.77
C ALA A 171 10.32 -1.80 -7.44
N LEU A 172 9.07 -2.26 -7.33
CA LEU A 172 8.78 -3.69 -7.16
C LEU A 172 9.25 -4.49 -8.38
N LEU A 173 9.05 -3.96 -9.59
CA LEU A 173 9.52 -4.61 -10.82
C LEU A 173 11.05 -4.66 -10.89
N GLU A 174 11.76 -3.59 -10.48
CA GLU A 174 13.23 -3.61 -10.39
C GLU A 174 13.73 -4.76 -9.49
N VAL A 175 13.10 -4.94 -8.31
CA VAL A 175 13.49 -6.04 -7.41
C VAL A 175 13.19 -7.42 -8.01
N ILE A 176 12.11 -7.59 -8.77
CA ILE A 176 11.82 -8.84 -9.47
C ILE A 176 12.90 -9.13 -10.54
N GLU A 177 13.47 -8.11 -11.15
CA GLU A 177 14.58 -8.20 -12.11
C GLU A 177 15.94 -8.42 -11.43
N GLY A 178 16.01 -8.36 -10.09
CA GLY A 178 17.21 -8.57 -9.29
C GLY A 178 17.97 -7.30 -8.96
N GLU A 179 17.36 -6.15 -9.19
CA GLU A 179 17.92 -4.82 -8.93
C GLU A 179 17.46 -4.25 -7.59
N ASP A 180 18.00 -3.10 -7.20
CA ASP A 180 17.57 -2.36 -6.02
C ASP A 180 16.15 -1.77 -6.19
N PRO A 181 15.38 -1.54 -5.10
CA PRO A 181 14.02 -1.00 -5.15
C PRO A 181 14.00 0.50 -5.52
N LEU A 182 14.45 0.81 -6.72
CA LEU A 182 14.60 2.17 -7.25
C LEU A 182 13.49 2.49 -8.26
N PRO A 183 12.51 3.37 -7.94
CA PRO A 183 11.46 3.74 -8.88
C PRO A 183 11.99 4.20 -10.24
N ARG A 184 11.40 3.67 -11.32
CA ARG A 184 11.70 4.05 -12.71
C ARG A 184 10.55 4.82 -13.34
N GLN A 185 10.82 5.57 -14.41
CA GLN A 185 9.79 6.39 -15.09
C GLN A 185 9.04 5.65 -16.19
N LEU A 186 9.43 4.40 -16.47
CA LEU A 186 8.82 3.60 -17.52
C LEU A 186 7.49 3.00 -17.02
N PRO A 187 6.39 3.17 -17.79
CA PRO A 187 5.10 2.68 -17.36
C PRO A 187 5.01 1.14 -17.46
N PRO A 188 4.59 0.44 -16.39
CA PRO A 188 4.56 -1.03 -16.33
C PRO A 188 3.68 -1.72 -17.37
N TYR A 189 2.67 -1.01 -17.90
CA TYR A 189 1.77 -1.55 -18.92
C TYR A 189 2.39 -1.61 -20.32
N LEU A 190 3.55 -0.95 -20.53
CA LEU A 190 4.33 -1.02 -21.77
C LEU A 190 5.69 -1.66 -21.53
N TYR A 191 6.35 -1.29 -20.44
CA TYR A 191 7.69 -1.72 -20.06
C TYR A 191 7.63 -2.39 -18.69
N GLY A 192 7.11 -3.62 -18.65
CA GLY A 192 6.92 -4.36 -17.40
C GLY A 192 8.21 -5.00 -16.91
N LEU A 193 8.40 -6.29 -17.21
CA LEU A 193 9.56 -7.08 -16.75
C LEU A 193 10.42 -7.54 -17.91
N PHE A 194 11.74 -7.60 -17.67
CA PHE A 194 12.75 -8.13 -18.60
C PHE A 194 12.68 -7.53 -20.01
N THR A 195 12.34 -6.25 -20.08
CA THR A 195 12.27 -5.51 -21.34
C THR A 195 13.69 -5.26 -21.85
N THR A 196 14.03 -5.78 -23.03
CA THR A 196 15.33 -5.51 -23.65
C THR A 196 15.38 -4.07 -24.14
N SER A 197 16.18 -3.27 -23.45
CA SER A 197 16.70 -1.94 -23.72
C SER A 197 15.96 -1.07 -24.74
N VAL A 198 15.11 -0.19 -24.23
CA VAL A 198 14.99 1.12 -24.86
C VAL A 198 16.22 1.93 -24.46
N ASN A 199 17.08 2.23 -25.43
CA ASN A 199 18.19 3.17 -25.25
C ASN A 199 17.61 4.57 -25.02
N LEU A 200 17.28 4.90 -23.78
CA LEU A 200 16.81 6.24 -23.39
C LEU A 200 18.00 7.21 -23.31
N GLY A 201 18.77 7.33 -24.41
CA GLY A 201 19.51 8.54 -24.75
C GLY A 201 20.71 8.94 -23.87
N TRP A 202 21.25 8.08 -22.99
CA TRP A 202 22.42 8.40 -22.16
C TRP A 202 23.54 7.36 -22.21
N SER A 203 23.49 6.38 -23.12
CA SER A 203 24.66 5.54 -23.39
C SER A 203 25.53 6.25 -24.45
N SER A 204 26.61 6.87 -24.01
CA SER A 204 27.70 7.32 -24.86
C SER A 204 28.63 6.13 -25.27
N GLY A 205 28.10 4.92 -25.32
CA GLY A 205 28.79 3.73 -25.80
C GLY A 205 28.43 3.47 -27.25
N HIS A 206 29.35 3.70 -28.15
CA HIS A 206 29.30 3.14 -29.48
C HIS A 206 29.40 1.61 -29.35
N ASP A 207 28.28 0.93 -29.46
CA ASP A 207 28.26 -0.50 -29.75
C ASP A 207 28.06 -0.64 -31.26
N ASP A 208 29.15 -0.74 -31.97
CA ASP A 208 29.22 -1.03 -33.41
C ASP A 208 28.97 -2.52 -33.70
N SER A 209 28.08 -3.17 -33.00
CA SER A 209 27.67 -4.54 -33.31
C SER A 209 26.81 -4.56 -34.57
N PRO A 210 27.12 -5.35 -35.58
CA PRO A 210 26.31 -5.48 -36.78
C PRO A 210 25.12 -6.41 -36.55
N GLY A 211 24.19 -5.95 -35.74
CA GLY A 211 22.85 -6.52 -35.54
C GLY A 211 21.86 -5.40 -35.72
N GLY A 212 20.87 -5.58 -36.57
CA GLY A 212 19.79 -4.59 -36.79
C GLY A 212 19.13 -4.15 -35.47
N PRO A 213 18.23 -3.16 -35.53
CA PRO A 213 17.56 -2.67 -34.32
C PRO A 213 17.00 -3.87 -33.56
N ALA A 214 17.42 -4.03 -32.29
CA ALA A 214 16.86 -5.04 -31.43
C ALA A 214 15.32 -4.82 -31.45
N GLU A 215 14.57 -5.84 -31.82
CA GLU A 215 13.11 -5.80 -31.71
C GLU A 215 12.80 -5.45 -30.25
N GLU A 216 12.10 -4.34 -30.03
CA GLU A 216 11.67 -3.90 -28.71
C GLU A 216 10.70 -4.95 -28.18
N SER A 217 11.14 -5.91 -27.38
CA SER A 217 10.25 -6.81 -26.70
C SER A 217 9.62 -6.07 -25.53
N SER A 218 8.32 -6.02 -25.52
CA SER A 218 7.55 -5.47 -24.41
C SER A 218 6.94 -6.62 -23.61
N ASN A 219 7.27 -6.68 -22.31
CA ASN A 219 6.68 -7.65 -21.37
C ASN A 219 5.81 -6.91 -20.35
N PRO A 220 4.57 -6.54 -20.71
CA PRO A 220 3.71 -5.78 -19.81
C PRO A 220 3.46 -6.55 -18.53
N ALA A 221 3.45 -5.85 -17.40
CA ALA A 221 3.19 -6.41 -16.10
C ALA A 221 1.89 -5.87 -15.49
N LEU A 222 0.96 -6.78 -15.20
CA LEU A 222 -0.26 -6.46 -14.46
C LEU A 222 0.02 -6.55 -12.96
N VAL A 223 0.39 -5.44 -12.36
CA VAL A 223 0.65 -5.33 -10.93
C VAL A 223 -0.62 -4.94 -10.20
N ASN A 224 -1.12 -5.77 -9.28
CA ASN A 224 -2.20 -5.42 -8.37
C ASN A 224 -1.84 -5.78 -6.93
N ASN A 225 -2.48 -5.08 -6.00
CA ASN A 225 -2.39 -5.37 -4.58
C ASN A 225 -3.09 -6.71 -4.22
N VAL A 226 -2.65 -7.33 -3.15
CA VAL A 226 -3.17 -8.60 -2.58
C VAL A 226 -4.69 -8.60 -2.44
N GLU A 227 -5.26 -7.58 -1.79
CA GLU A 227 -6.70 -7.48 -1.56
C GLU A 227 -7.48 -7.29 -2.87
N THR A 228 -6.90 -6.63 -3.87
CA THR A 228 -7.52 -6.48 -5.19
C THR A 228 -7.75 -7.82 -5.86
N TYR A 229 -6.76 -8.72 -5.83
CA TYR A 229 -6.92 -10.06 -6.39
C TYR A 229 -7.96 -10.89 -5.63
N ALA A 230 -8.01 -10.81 -4.31
CA ALA A 230 -9.03 -11.48 -3.52
C ALA A 230 -10.45 -11.02 -3.93
N HIS A 231 -10.66 -9.72 -4.11
CA HIS A 231 -11.95 -9.19 -4.60
C HIS A 231 -12.29 -9.66 -6.02
N VAL A 232 -11.30 -9.78 -6.90
CA VAL A 232 -11.52 -10.34 -8.25
C VAL A 232 -12.04 -11.76 -8.19
N ALA A 233 -11.44 -12.64 -7.38
CA ALA A 233 -11.91 -14.00 -7.21
C ALA A 233 -13.35 -14.05 -6.70
N LEU A 234 -13.71 -13.22 -5.72
CA LEU A 234 -15.07 -13.10 -5.19
C LEU A 234 -16.07 -12.62 -6.24
N VAL A 235 -15.71 -11.61 -7.05
CA VAL A 235 -16.58 -11.10 -8.13
C VAL A 235 -16.78 -12.17 -9.21
N CYS A 236 -15.75 -12.88 -9.61
CA CYS A 236 -15.87 -13.97 -10.58
C CYS A 236 -16.72 -15.14 -10.06
N ARG A 237 -16.78 -15.33 -8.73
CA ARG A 237 -17.61 -16.35 -8.08
C ARG A 237 -19.05 -15.92 -7.93
N HIS A 238 -19.32 -14.68 -7.52
CA HIS A 238 -20.65 -14.22 -7.09
C HIS A 238 -21.33 -13.27 -8.07
N GLY A 239 -20.59 -12.68 -9.01
CA GLY A 239 -21.09 -11.70 -9.97
C GLY A 239 -20.99 -10.25 -9.50
N ALA A 240 -21.15 -9.33 -10.48
CA ALA A 240 -21.04 -7.89 -10.24
C ALA A 240 -22.15 -7.36 -9.33
N ASP A 241 -23.40 -7.81 -9.51
CA ASP A 241 -24.55 -7.37 -8.73
C ASP A 241 -24.38 -7.68 -7.24
N TRP A 242 -23.83 -8.87 -6.92
CA TRP A 242 -23.52 -9.23 -5.54
C TRP A 242 -22.49 -8.27 -4.93
N TYR A 243 -21.41 -7.98 -5.66
CA TYR A 243 -20.38 -7.07 -5.17
C TYR A 243 -20.92 -5.65 -4.96
N ARG A 244 -21.74 -5.18 -5.90
CA ARG A 244 -22.38 -3.86 -5.85
C ARG A 244 -23.54 -3.76 -4.84
N SER A 245 -24.01 -4.88 -4.32
CA SER A 245 -25.01 -4.87 -3.22
C SER A 245 -24.41 -4.42 -1.89
N MET A 246 -23.09 -4.34 -1.81
CA MET A 246 -22.30 -3.83 -0.68
C MET A 246 -21.67 -2.49 -1.03
N GLY A 247 -21.47 -1.63 -0.03
CA GLY A 247 -20.86 -0.32 -0.21
C GLY A 247 -21.80 0.75 -0.75
N THR A 248 -21.24 1.69 -1.51
CA THR A 248 -21.99 2.77 -2.17
C THR A 248 -21.98 2.59 -3.70
N PRO A 249 -22.83 3.30 -4.45
CA PRO A 249 -22.82 3.22 -5.91
C PRO A 249 -21.45 3.56 -6.55
N GLU A 250 -20.73 4.53 -5.97
CA GLU A 250 -19.43 5.03 -6.44
C GLU A 250 -18.24 4.27 -5.84
N SER A 251 -18.41 3.74 -4.62
CA SER A 251 -17.44 2.90 -3.92
C SER A 251 -18.07 1.56 -3.53
N PRO A 252 -18.31 0.65 -4.49
CA PRO A 252 -18.93 -0.65 -4.21
C PRO A 252 -17.98 -1.63 -3.53
N GLY A 253 -18.58 -2.58 -2.82
CA GLY A 253 -17.91 -3.70 -2.19
C GLY A 253 -17.36 -3.41 -0.80
N PRO A 254 -16.70 -4.41 -0.20
CA PRO A 254 -16.02 -4.27 1.08
C PRO A 254 -14.58 -3.78 0.92
N THR A 255 -13.94 -3.45 2.03
CA THR A 255 -12.49 -3.20 2.15
C THR A 255 -11.97 -3.69 3.50
N ILE A 256 -10.70 -4.09 3.53
CA ILE A 256 -10.04 -4.47 4.78
C ILE A 256 -9.39 -3.21 5.37
N VAL A 257 -9.82 -2.85 6.58
CA VAL A 257 -9.26 -1.72 7.34
C VAL A 257 -8.28 -2.21 8.40
N THR A 258 -7.23 -1.45 8.63
CA THR A 258 -6.39 -1.54 9.83
C THR A 258 -6.60 -0.29 10.65
N ILE A 259 -6.87 -0.41 11.95
CA ILE A 259 -7.04 0.74 12.84
C ILE A 259 -6.07 0.58 14.01
N THR A 260 -5.22 1.59 14.22
CA THR A 260 -4.18 1.64 15.26
C THR A 260 -4.09 3.01 15.89
N GLY A 261 -3.13 3.22 16.77
CA GLY A 261 -2.89 4.48 17.46
C GLY A 261 -3.60 4.54 18.82
N ASP A 262 -4.12 5.71 19.18
CA ASP A 262 -4.73 5.98 20.48
C ASP A 262 -6.17 5.45 20.58
N VAL A 263 -6.32 4.15 20.42
CA VAL A 263 -7.58 3.39 20.51
C VAL A 263 -7.50 2.32 21.57
N GLN A 264 -8.64 1.85 22.09
CA GLN A 264 -8.63 0.84 23.15
C GLN A 264 -8.07 -0.51 22.70
N ARG A 265 -8.19 -0.83 21.39
CA ARG A 265 -7.55 -2.00 20.77
C ARG A 265 -7.29 -1.75 19.29
N ALA A 266 -6.14 -2.19 18.79
CA ALA A 266 -5.88 -2.24 17.37
C ALA A 266 -6.66 -3.38 16.71
N VAL A 267 -7.05 -3.21 15.43
CA VAL A 267 -7.86 -4.20 14.71
C VAL A 267 -7.54 -4.21 13.22
N VAL A 268 -7.65 -5.42 12.63
CA VAL A 268 -7.82 -5.60 11.19
C VAL A 268 -9.20 -6.21 10.97
N ALA A 269 -10.00 -5.62 10.12
CA ALA A 269 -11.37 -6.08 9.87
C ALA A 269 -11.79 -5.76 8.42
N GLU A 270 -12.63 -6.62 7.84
CA GLU A 270 -13.30 -6.34 6.59
C GLU A 270 -14.65 -5.67 6.87
N ILE A 271 -14.91 -4.55 6.20
CA ILE A 271 -16.13 -3.77 6.34
C ILE A 271 -16.71 -3.41 4.97
N GLU A 272 -18.03 -3.18 4.89
CA GLU A 272 -18.61 -2.54 3.72
C GLU A 272 -18.22 -1.07 3.65
N LEU A 273 -17.88 -0.59 2.46
CA LEU A 273 -17.63 0.83 2.22
C LEU A 273 -18.91 1.64 2.46
N GLY A 274 -18.77 2.92 2.89
CA GLY A 274 -19.89 3.81 3.14
C GLY A 274 -20.30 3.99 4.61
N THR A 275 -19.68 3.24 5.53
CA THR A 275 -19.87 3.46 6.97
C THR A 275 -19.11 4.71 7.42
N PRO A 276 -19.66 5.56 8.31
CA PRO A 276 -18.94 6.70 8.87
C PRO A 276 -17.66 6.27 9.59
N LEU A 277 -16.56 7.01 9.40
CA LEU A 277 -15.27 6.66 9.99
C LEU A 277 -15.33 6.59 11.52
N ARG A 278 -16.07 7.50 12.17
CA ARG A 278 -16.30 7.47 13.62
C ARG A 278 -16.92 6.14 14.05
N GLU A 279 -17.97 5.70 13.38
CA GLU A 279 -18.67 4.45 13.71
C GLU A 279 -17.74 3.24 13.50
N VAL A 280 -16.91 3.27 12.44
CA VAL A 280 -15.88 2.24 12.19
C VAL A 280 -14.89 2.18 13.35
N ILE A 281 -14.34 3.32 13.77
CA ILE A 281 -13.38 3.38 14.87
C ILE A 281 -14.03 2.93 16.18
N ASP A 282 -15.16 3.54 16.57
CA ASP A 282 -15.79 3.29 17.86
C ASP A 282 -16.24 1.82 18.02
N THR A 283 -16.87 1.27 16.97
CA THR A 283 -17.41 -0.09 17.02
C THR A 283 -16.32 -1.16 17.00
N LEU A 284 -15.28 -0.99 16.16
CA LEU A 284 -14.27 -2.02 16.01
C LEU A 284 -13.20 -1.97 17.09
N THR A 285 -12.85 -0.77 17.57
CA THR A 285 -11.72 -0.59 18.49
C THR A 285 -12.13 -0.23 19.92
N GLY A 286 -13.37 0.18 20.13
CA GLY A 286 -13.86 0.76 21.38
C GLY A 286 -13.64 2.28 21.46
N GLY A 287 -13.14 2.91 20.37
CA GLY A 287 -12.84 4.35 20.34
C GLY A 287 -11.58 4.73 21.12
N ALA A 288 -11.42 6.02 21.39
CA ALA A 288 -10.34 6.54 22.23
C ALA A 288 -10.41 6.00 23.67
N ALA A 289 -9.33 6.14 24.43
CA ALA A 289 -9.29 5.76 25.84
C ALA A 289 -10.36 6.54 26.65
N PRO A 290 -10.91 5.98 27.76
CA PRO A 290 -11.89 6.68 28.57
C PRO A 290 -11.41 8.06 29.04
N GLY A 291 -12.22 9.08 28.78
CA GLY A 291 -11.91 10.48 29.10
C GLY A 291 -11.08 11.21 28.05
N ARG A 292 -10.78 10.56 26.94
CA ARG A 292 -10.13 11.14 25.78
C ARG A 292 -11.09 11.31 24.60
N THR A 293 -10.73 12.19 23.67
CA THR A 293 -11.47 12.42 22.42
C THR A 293 -10.52 12.25 21.23
N ILE A 294 -11.04 11.76 20.11
CA ILE A 294 -10.25 11.65 18.88
C ILE A 294 -10.01 13.04 18.32
N LYS A 295 -8.74 13.44 18.20
CA LYS A 295 -8.30 14.73 17.66
C LYS A 295 -8.09 14.66 16.15
N ALA A 296 -7.46 13.58 15.69
CA ALA A 296 -7.06 13.44 14.31
C ALA A 296 -6.96 11.97 13.88
N VAL A 297 -7.05 11.72 12.56
CA VAL A 297 -6.82 10.41 11.95
C VAL A 297 -5.98 10.59 10.70
N LEU A 298 -4.90 9.82 10.56
CA LEU A 298 -4.15 9.67 9.32
C LEU A 298 -4.56 8.38 8.62
N SER A 299 -4.88 8.47 7.33
CA SER A 299 -5.03 7.31 6.45
C SER A 299 -3.67 7.03 5.77
N GLY A 300 -2.83 6.24 6.43
CA GLY A 300 -1.43 6.06 6.06
C GLY A 300 -0.63 7.37 6.14
N VAL A 301 0.45 7.45 5.37
CA VAL A 301 1.29 8.66 5.24
C VAL A 301 1.18 9.28 3.84
N SER A 302 0.07 9.02 3.15
CA SER A 302 -0.14 9.44 1.75
C SER A 302 -1.23 10.49 1.60
N ASN A 303 -2.01 10.74 2.63
CA ASN A 303 -3.21 11.57 2.58
C ASN A 303 -3.16 12.68 3.62
N ARG A 304 -3.92 13.76 3.38
CA ARG A 304 -4.10 14.82 4.38
C ARG A 304 -4.75 14.25 5.64
N VAL A 305 -4.35 14.79 6.78
CA VAL A 305 -4.93 14.44 8.07
C VAL A 305 -6.43 14.78 8.10
N LEU A 306 -7.22 13.86 8.62
CA LEU A 306 -8.62 14.07 8.94
C LEU A 306 -8.71 14.60 10.37
N THR A 307 -9.59 15.59 10.61
CA THR A 307 -9.86 16.15 11.93
C THR A 307 -11.13 15.56 12.52
N GLU A 308 -11.44 15.87 13.78
CA GLU A 308 -12.69 15.44 14.40
C GLU A 308 -13.94 15.76 13.55
N ALA A 309 -13.96 16.92 12.88
CA ALA A 309 -15.06 17.35 12.02
C ALA A 309 -15.24 16.45 10.76
N ASP A 310 -14.24 15.69 10.39
CA ASP A 310 -14.26 14.81 9.22
C ASP A 310 -14.68 13.37 9.56
N LEU A 311 -14.76 13.01 10.86
CA LEU A 311 -14.97 11.61 11.29
C LEU A 311 -16.36 11.06 10.95
N ASP A 312 -17.36 11.91 10.78
CA ASP A 312 -18.71 11.49 10.42
C ASP A 312 -18.91 11.28 8.91
N ARG A 313 -17.83 11.43 8.12
CA ARG A 313 -17.84 11.12 6.69
C ARG A 313 -17.79 9.62 6.46
N PRO A 314 -18.49 9.12 5.41
CA PRO A 314 -18.40 7.74 4.99
C PRO A 314 -16.97 7.35 4.61
N VAL A 315 -16.57 6.14 4.96
CA VAL A 315 -15.31 5.52 4.49
C VAL A 315 -15.52 5.10 3.04
N THR A 316 -15.30 6.04 2.11
CA THR A 316 -15.36 5.86 0.66
C THR A 316 -14.19 6.59 0.02
N TYR A 317 -13.93 6.32 -1.25
CA TYR A 317 -12.88 7.03 -1.98
C TYR A 317 -13.25 8.51 -2.16
N GLU A 318 -14.50 8.79 -2.55
CA GLU A 318 -15.01 10.12 -2.87
C GLU A 318 -15.21 10.99 -1.62
N ASP A 319 -15.78 10.46 -0.54
CA ASP A 319 -16.06 11.24 0.66
C ASP A 319 -14.79 11.64 1.41
N LEU A 320 -13.82 10.71 1.53
CA LEU A 320 -12.54 11.00 2.15
C LEU A 320 -11.68 11.93 1.28
N ALA A 321 -11.76 11.81 -0.05
CA ALA A 321 -11.12 12.76 -0.97
C ALA A 321 -11.74 14.15 -0.87
N ALA A 322 -13.06 14.27 -0.71
CA ALA A 322 -13.75 15.54 -0.51
C ALA A 322 -13.37 16.22 0.83
N ALA A 323 -12.94 15.46 1.85
CA ALA A 323 -12.33 16.01 3.05
C ALA A 323 -10.89 16.52 2.83
N GLY A 324 -10.36 16.33 1.62
CA GLY A 324 -8.96 16.61 1.29
C GLY A 324 -7.98 15.52 1.72
N GLY A 325 -8.49 14.42 2.29
CA GLY A 325 -7.76 13.19 2.60
C GLY A 325 -7.85 12.17 1.47
N GLY A 326 -7.97 10.89 1.82
CA GLY A 326 -8.18 9.77 0.92
C GLY A 326 -8.32 8.46 1.69
N LEU A 327 -8.88 7.44 1.04
CA LEU A 327 -8.96 6.10 1.63
C LEU A 327 -7.57 5.47 1.77
N GLY A 328 -6.67 5.78 0.85
CA GLY A 328 -5.33 5.18 0.83
C GLY A 328 -5.40 3.65 0.80
N SER A 329 -4.56 3.02 1.59
CA SER A 329 -4.56 1.57 1.84
C SER A 329 -5.51 1.15 2.98
N ALA A 330 -6.42 2.03 3.39
CA ALA A 330 -7.37 1.83 4.50
C ALA A 330 -6.70 1.51 5.86
N GLY A 331 -5.50 2.01 6.08
CA GLY A 331 -4.80 1.99 7.36
C GLY A 331 -5.01 3.30 8.10
N PHE A 332 -5.78 3.28 9.19
CA PHE A 332 -6.13 4.46 9.97
C PHE A 332 -5.34 4.49 11.27
N MET A 333 -4.48 5.51 11.41
CA MET A 333 -3.79 5.83 12.66
C MET A 333 -4.57 6.93 13.40
N VAL A 334 -5.09 6.60 14.57
CA VAL A 334 -5.93 7.48 15.39
C VAL A 334 -5.07 8.19 16.43
N PHE A 335 -5.27 9.48 16.57
CA PHE A 335 -4.60 10.34 17.56
C PHE A 335 -5.63 11.00 18.46
N ASP A 336 -5.47 10.89 19.77
CA ASP A 336 -6.36 11.53 20.72
C ASP A 336 -5.91 12.96 21.08
N ASP A 337 -6.67 13.62 21.97
CA ASP A 337 -6.46 14.99 22.39
C ASP A 337 -5.20 15.22 23.24
N SER A 338 -4.46 14.16 23.61
CA SER A 338 -3.16 14.29 24.29
C SER A 338 -2.00 14.50 23.32
N ARG A 339 -2.20 14.20 22.02
CA ARG A 339 -1.12 14.24 21.04
C ARG A 339 -0.88 15.63 20.49
N ASN A 340 0.39 15.98 20.35
CA ASN A 340 0.79 17.16 19.58
C ASN A 340 1.04 16.76 18.13
N MET A 341 0.34 17.40 17.20
CA MET A 341 0.37 16.98 15.78
C MET A 341 1.65 17.45 15.06
N VAL A 342 2.47 18.29 15.66
CA VAL A 342 3.83 18.61 15.15
C VAL A 342 4.75 17.41 15.36
N ASP A 343 4.61 16.71 16.48
CA ASP A 343 5.39 15.51 16.77
C ASP A 343 5.04 14.37 15.78
N VAL A 344 3.76 14.30 15.40
CA VAL A 344 3.30 13.40 14.32
C VAL A 344 3.88 13.82 12.98
N ALA A 345 3.90 15.13 12.67
CA ALA A 345 4.49 15.66 11.43
C ALA A 345 5.99 15.33 11.34
N TYR A 346 6.72 15.46 12.45
CA TYR A 346 8.13 15.06 12.53
C TYR A 346 8.29 13.56 12.18
N GLN A 347 7.49 12.69 12.79
CA GLN A 347 7.61 11.24 12.56
C GLN A 347 7.25 10.82 11.14
N VAL A 348 6.23 11.44 10.54
CA VAL A 348 5.89 11.22 9.12
C VAL A 348 7.03 11.67 8.21
N SER A 349 7.52 12.91 8.41
CA SER A 349 8.64 13.46 7.62
C SER A 349 9.90 12.61 7.79
N ARG A 350 10.21 12.20 9.01
CA ARG A 350 11.35 11.32 9.30
C ARG A 350 11.22 9.97 8.60
N PHE A 351 10.03 9.35 8.63
CA PHE A 351 9.78 8.11 7.92
C PHE A 351 10.02 8.27 6.41
N LEU A 352 9.44 9.29 5.79
CA LEU A 352 9.58 9.54 4.36
C LEU A 352 11.02 9.92 3.96
N HIS A 353 11.74 10.66 4.84
CA HIS A 353 13.16 10.94 4.63
C HIS A 353 14.00 9.66 4.63
N ILE A 354 13.78 8.77 5.59
CA ILE A 354 14.52 7.52 5.73
C ILE A 354 14.24 6.57 4.55
N GLU A 355 13.00 6.50 4.11
CA GLU A 355 12.57 5.61 3.01
C GLU A 355 12.79 6.24 1.62
N SER A 356 13.31 7.45 1.52
CA SER A 356 13.71 8.05 0.24
C SER A 356 14.87 7.28 -0.38
N CYS A 357 14.75 6.95 -1.68
CA CYS A 357 15.82 6.26 -2.43
C CYS A 357 16.97 7.19 -2.86
N GLY A 358 16.85 8.49 -2.67
CA GLY A 358 17.90 9.46 -3.00
C GLY A 358 18.09 9.80 -4.48
N GLN A 359 17.32 9.20 -5.41
CA GLN A 359 17.46 9.46 -6.86
C GLN A 359 17.10 10.91 -7.25
N CYS A 360 16.10 11.49 -6.60
CA CYS A 360 15.60 12.83 -6.90
C CYS A 360 16.18 13.83 -5.91
N ASN A 361 17.03 14.76 -6.37
CA ASN A 361 17.70 15.71 -5.49
C ASN A 361 16.73 16.60 -4.67
N PRO A 362 15.61 17.13 -5.21
CA PRO A 362 14.62 17.86 -4.42
C PRO A 362 14.01 17.01 -3.30
N CYS A 363 13.68 15.76 -3.55
CA CYS A 363 13.18 14.80 -2.56
C CYS A 363 14.22 14.58 -1.46
N LYS A 364 15.43 14.12 -1.82
CA LYS A 364 16.51 13.81 -0.89
C LYS A 364 16.85 14.95 0.05
N THR A 365 17.09 16.15 -0.51
CA THR A 365 17.50 17.32 0.29
C THR A 365 16.31 18.02 0.94
N GLY A 366 15.12 17.93 0.33
CA GLY A 366 13.89 18.53 0.84
C GLY A 366 13.38 17.80 2.07
N THR A 367 13.21 16.48 2.00
CA THR A 367 12.77 15.67 3.15
C THR A 367 13.76 15.79 4.32
N GLN A 368 15.08 15.74 4.05
CA GLN A 368 16.10 15.94 5.09
C GLN A 368 15.97 17.29 5.81
N ALA A 369 15.79 18.38 5.05
CA ALA A 369 15.70 19.71 5.62
C ALA A 369 14.38 19.92 6.40
N ILE A 370 13.26 19.36 5.90
CA ILE A 370 11.96 19.41 6.57
C ILE A 370 12.04 18.63 7.89
N THR A 371 12.55 17.40 7.85
CA THR A 371 12.70 16.55 9.04
C THR A 371 13.56 17.21 10.10
N GLY A 372 14.73 17.77 9.72
CA GLY A 372 15.61 18.45 10.68
C GLY A 372 14.97 19.68 11.32
N ALA A 373 14.26 20.50 10.54
CA ALA A 373 13.55 21.65 11.09
C ALA A 373 12.39 21.24 12.02
N LEU A 374 11.65 20.17 11.68
CA LEU A 374 10.59 19.62 12.56
C LEU A 374 11.18 19.01 13.84
N GLU A 375 12.38 18.43 13.77
CA GLU A 375 13.10 17.90 14.93
C GLU A 375 13.43 18.99 15.94
N GLU A 376 14.03 20.11 15.49
CA GLU A 376 14.32 21.28 16.34
C GLU A 376 13.04 21.82 17.00
N ILE A 377 11.95 21.93 16.21
CA ILE A 377 10.66 22.41 16.72
C ILE A 377 10.08 21.43 17.76
N MET A 378 10.09 20.12 17.50
CA MET A 378 9.57 19.10 18.41
C MET A 378 10.30 19.12 19.76
N PHE A 379 11.61 19.29 19.78
CA PHE A 379 12.38 19.31 21.02
C PHE A 379 12.42 20.68 21.73
N GLY A 380 11.69 21.69 21.23
CA GLY A 380 11.54 23.00 21.86
C GLY A 380 12.67 23.98 21.55
N ASP A 381 13.57 23.62 20.64
CA ASP A 381 14.65 24.48 20.15
C ASP A 381 14.31 25.24 18.86
N GLY A 382 13.09 25.01 18.34
CA GLY A 382 12.59 25.55 17.08
C GLY A 382 12.48 27.07 17.05
N ARG A 383 12.74 27.62 15.86
CA ARG A 383 12.75 29.07 15.59
C ARG A 383 11.86 29.39 14.39
N SER A 384 11.56 30.66 14.19
CA SER A 384 10.81 31.16 13.02
C SER A 384 11.47 30.78 11.69
N GLU A 385 12.81 30.70 11.66
CA GLU A 385 13.60 30.31 10.51
C GLU A 385 13.35 28.87 10.09
N ASP A 386 13.06 27.97 11.04
CA ASP A 386 12.76 26.57 10.79
C ASP A 386 11.41 26.42 10.06
N ILE A 387 10.42 27.22 10.46
CA ILE A 387 9.14 27.29 9.75
C ILE A 387 9.34 27.76 8.30
N ASP A 388 10.20 28.73 8.09
CA ASP A 388 10.52 29.23 6.76
C ASP A 388 11.27 28.18 5.91
N VAL A 389 12.13 27.37 6.54
CA VAL A 389 12.75 26.21 5.87
C VAL A 389 11.69 25.23 5.44
N ILE A 390 10.81 24.81 6.36
CA ILE A 390 9.73 23.85 6.07
C ILE A 390 8.86 24.36 4.92
N ARG A 391 8.36 25.59 5.01
CA ARG A 391 7.49 26.19 3.98
C ARG A 391 8.14 26.20 2.61
N ARG A 392 9.38 26.66 2.51
CA ARG A 392 10.11 26.71 1.24
C ARG A 392 10.35 25.32 0.65
N ARG A 393 10.72 24.35 1.49
CA ARG A 393 11.00 22.98 1.02
C ARG A 393 9.75 22.24 0.62
N LEU A 394 8.64 22.40 1.32
CA LEU A 394 7.36 21.83 0.94
C LEU A 394 6.86 22.30 -0.44
N LEU A 395 7.26 23.48 -0.90
CA LEU A 395 6.91 23.95 -2.26
C LEU A 395 7.66 23.24 -3.39
N THR A 396 8.81 22.63 -3.09
CA THR A 396 9.71 22.09 -4.15
C THR A 396 10.13 20.64 -3.93
N VAL A 397 9.79 20.03 -2.80
CA VAL A 397 10.25 18.69 -2.41
C VAL A 397 9.87 17.62 -3.46
N ASN A 398 8.77 17.79 -4.17
CA ASN A 398 8.27 16.88 -5.18
C ASN A 398 8.59 17.29 -6.64
N ASP A 399 9.45 18.28 -6.84
CA ASP A 399 9.87 18.68 -8.18
C ASP A 399 10.60 17.53 -8.89
N ALA A 400 10.19 17.23 -10.13
CA ALA A 400 10.76 16.20 -10.98
C ALA A 400 10.89 14.83 -10.29
N SER A 401 9.94 14.48 -9.43
CA SER A 401 9.94 13.23 -8.70
C SER A 401 9.63 12.01 -9.58
N ARG A 402 10.29 10.86 -9.29
CA ARG A 402 10.07 9.58 -9.96
C ARG A 402 8.93 8.78 -9.35
N CYS A 403 8.63 9.00 -8.06
CA CYS A 403 7.56 8.32 -7.33
C CYS A 403 6.73 9.30 -6.51
N TYR A 404 5.75 8.79 -5.80
CA TYR A 404 4.81 9.61 -5.03
C TYR A 404 5.32 10.03 -3.65
N LEU A 405 6.42 9.45 -3.13
CA LEU A 405 6.94 9.69 -1.78
C LEU A 405 7.14 11.18 -1.45
N PRO A 406 7.78 12.03 -2.27
CA PRO A 406 7.92 13.44 -1.92
C PRO A 406 6.61 14.23 -2.00
N THR A 407 5.63 13.75 -2.75
CA THR A 407 4.26 14.31 -2.74
C THR A 407 3.55 13.95 -1.43
N GLN A 408 3.79 12.76 -0.88
CA GLN A 408 3.31 12.38 0.46
C GLN A 408 3.85 13.34 1.52
N GLU A 409 5.16 13.60 1.51
CA GLU A 409 5.81 14.59 2.39
C GLU A 409 5.10 15.95 2.31
N GLN A 410 4.94 16.47 1.10
CA GLN A 410 4.28 17.76 0.87
C GLN A 410 2.86 17.79 1.42
N ILE A 411 2.05 16.79 1.09
CA ILE A 411 0.62 16.74 1.43
C ILE A 411 0.43 16.59 2.94
N VAL A 412 1.10 15.60 3.54
CA VAL A 412 0.84 15.22 4.94
C VAL A 412 1.38 16.28 5.89
N VAL A 413 2.65 16.67 5.74
CA VAL A 413 3.27 17.68 6.61
C VAL A 413 2.54 19.03 6.49
N THR A 414 2.23 19.46 5.26
CA THR A 414 1.45 20.70 5.07
C THR A 414 0.12 20.64 5.79
N SER A 415 -0.61 19.50 5.69
CA SER A 415 -1.94 19.38 6.29
C SER A 415 -1.90 19.38 7.83
N LEU A 416 -0.91 18.74 8.42
CA LEU A 416 -0.71 18.69 9.87
C LEU A 416 -0.43 20.08 10.43
N LEU A 417 0.53 20.80 9.86
CA LEU A 417 0.87 22.16 10.32
C LEU A 417 -0.25 23.19 10.08
N GLN A 418 -1.05 23.02 9.03
CA GLN A 418 -2.16 23.94 8.74
C GLN A 418 -3.40 23.69 9.59
N ARG A 419 -3.69 22.43 9.94
CA ARG A 419 -4.91 22.07 10.69
C ARG A 419 -4.73 22.16 12.21
N PHE A 420 -3.50 22.19 12.70
CA PHE A 420 -3.17 22.22 14.12
C PHE A 420 -2.13 23.32 14.45
N PRO A 421 -2.43 24.62 14.13
CA PRO A 421 -1.50 25.71 14.37
C PRO A 421 -1.21 25.90 15.87
N GLU A 422 -2.16 25.61 16.75
CA GLU A 422 -1.99 25.71 18.20
C GLU A 422 -0.93 24.75 18.73
N ASP A 423 -0.85 23.56 18.16
CA ASP A 423 0.18 22.57 18.50
C ASP A 423 1.58 23.06 18.12
N LEU A 424 1.69 23.78 16.98
CA LEU A 424 2.93 24.40 16.55
C LEU A 424 3.34 25.55 17.49
N ASP A 425 2.37 26.39 17.88
CA ASP A 425 2.64 27.50 18.82
C ASP A 425 3.17 26.99 20.16
N ILE A 426 2.64 25.88 20.68
CA ILE A 426 3.11 25.25 21.92
C ILE A 426 4.59 24.86 21.81
N ARG A 427 4.99 24.21 20.71
CA ARG A 427 6.39 23.80 20.50
C ARG A 427 7.33 24.99 20.31
N LEU A 428 6.88 26.05 19.64
CA LEU A 428 7.66 27.29 19.46
C LEU A 428 7.79 28.10 20.73
N LEU A 429 6.93 27.91 21.73
CA LEU A 429 7.10 28.50 23.05
C LEU A 429 8.17 27.80 23.90
N GLY A 430 8.81 26.74 23.36
CA GLY A 430 9.89 26.01 24.00
C GLY A 430 9.41 24.85 24.89
N GLU A 431 8.17 24.39 24.74
CA GLU A 431 7.69 23.19 25.41
C GLU A 431 8.15 21.96 24.61
N PRO A 432 9.11 21.16 25.11
CA PRO A 432 9.63 19.99 24.37
C PRO A 432 8.60 18.87 24.32
N GLY A 433 8.58 18.14 23.21
CA GLY A 433 7.89 16.86 23.08
C GLY A 433 8.73 15.70 23.61
N GLU A 434 8.06 14.61 23.96
CA GLU A 434 8.71 13.34 24.22
C GLU A 434 8.61 12.45 22.98
N PHE A 435 9.69 11.72 22.66
CA PHE A 435 9.66 10.80 21.54
C PHE A 435 8.90 9.52 21.92
N GLU A 436 7.70 9.39 21.41
CA GLU A 436 6.91 8.17 21.45
C GLU A 436 6.57 7.76 20.03
N VAL A 437 6.58 6.45 19.70
CA VAL A 437 6.28 5.98 18.35
C VAL A 437 4.79 6.14 18.06
N MET A 438 4.43 7.14 17.26
CA MET A 438 3.06 7.46 16.85
C MET A 438 2.76 7.07 15.39
N VAL A 439 3.79 6.91 14.56
CA VAL A 439 3.69 6.48 13.16
C VAL A 439 4.37 5.12 13.03
N PRO A 440 3.67 4.03 13.40
CA PRO A 440 4.30 2.73 13.56
C PRO A 440 4.47 1.99 12.22
N LYS A 441 5.67 1.48 11.98
CA LYS A 441 5.88 0.39 11.04
C LYS A 441 5.46 -0.90 11.76
N LEU A 442 4.27 -1.40 11.45
CA LEU A 442 3.70 -2.56 12.12
C LEU A 442 4.48 -3.84 11.77
N VAL A 443 4.73 -4.65 12.79
CA VAL A 443 5.28 -6.01 12.67
C VAL A 443 4.15 -7.03 12.84
N ASP A 444 3.24 -6.80 13.78
CA ASP A 444 2.08 -7.67 14.04
C ASP A 444 0.97 -6.92 14.79
N ILE A 445 -0.22 -7.52 14.81
CA ILE A 445 -1.33 -7.16 15.70
C ILE A 445 -1.77 -8.42 16.43
N ILE A 446 -1.52 -8.48 17.73
CA ILE A 446 -1.77 -9.66 18.57
C ILE A 446 -2.70 -9.23 19.71
N ASP A 447 -3.83 -9.91 19.88
CA ASP A 447 -4.80 -9.67 20.95
C ASP A 447 -5.24 -8.20 21.09
N GLY A 448 -5.32 -7.50 19.96
CA GLY A 448 -5.71 -6.10 19.93
C GLY A 448 -4.58 -5.12 20.26
N VAL A 449 -3.34 -5.59 20.36
CA VAL A 449 -2.15 -4.77 20.55
C VAL A 449 -1.37 -4.68 19.25
N ALA A 450 -1.11 -3.47 18.79
CA ALA A 450 -0.24 -3.21 17.63
C ALA A 450 1.23 -3.29 18.07
N HIS A 451 2.00 -4.16 17.42
CA HIS A 451 3.43 -4.29 17.62
C HIS A 451 4.17 -3.62 16.46
N SER A 452 5.07 -2.71 16.78
CA SER A 452 5.93 -2.01 15.81
C SER A 452 7.36 -2.55 15.88
N ASP A 453 8.10 -2.33 14.79
CA ASP A 453 9.54 -2.62 14.75
C ASP A 453 10.29 -1.69 15.72
N PRO A 454 10.87 -2.22 16.82
CA PRO A 454 11.58 -1.39 17.79
C PRO A 454 12.87 -0.79 17.22
N MET A 455 13.38 -1.31 16.10
CA MET A 455 14.60 -0.84 15.46
C MET A 455 14.34 0.17 14.35
N ALA A 456 13.08 0.41 13.97
CA ALA A 456 12.73 1.34 12.89
C ALA A 456 13.27 2.77 13.13
N HIS A 457 13.35 3.20 14.40
CA HIS A 457 13.91 4.51 14.77
C HIS A 457 15.43 4.64 14.57
N LEU A 458 16.15 3.52 14.43
CA LEU A 458 17.60 3.50 14.16
C LEU A 458 17.93 3.39 12.67
N LYS A 459 16.93 3.15 11.81
CA LYS A 459 17.15 3.05 10.38
C LYS A 459 17.68 4.39 9.84
N ARG A 460 18.68 4.31 8.97
CA ARG A 460 19.23 5.45 8.21
C ARG A 460 18.55 5.54 6.85
N PRO A 461 18.65 6.69 6.15
CA PRO A 461 18.11 6.83 4.81
C PRO A 461 18.62 5.73 3.85
N ASP A 462 17.72 5.17 3.04
CA ASP A 462 18.01 4.03 2.16
C ASP A 462 19.13 4.30 1.14
N TRP A 463 19.38 5.55 0.77
CA TRP A 463 20.47 5.94 -0.12
C TRP A 463 21.86 5.98 0.53
N THR A 464 21.99 5.70 1.84
CA THR A 464 23.28 5.61 2.56
C THR A 464 23.88 4.21 2.54
N TYR A 465 23.67 3.46 1.47
CA TYR A 465 24.12 2.08 1.31
C TYR A 465 25.58 1.84 1.75
N GLY A 466 25.81 0.79 2.53
CA GLY A 466 27.13 0.29 2.91
C GLY A 466 27.63 0.66 4.30
N GLU A 467 26.99 1.56 5.05
CA GLU A 467 27.35 1.81 6.45
C GLU A 467 26.42 1.05 7.40
N MET A 468 26.86 -0.11 7.90
CA MET A 468 26.20 -0.78 9.02
C MET A 468 26.14 0.19 10.22
N PRO A 469 25.00 0.24 10.96
CA PRO A 469 24.96 1.03 12.19
C PRO A 469 26.06 0.58 13.13
N VAL A 470 26.94 1.48 13.52
CA VAL A 470 27.85 1.23 14.63
C VAL A 470 26.97 1.05 15.86
N ALA A 471 27.01 -0.15 16.46
CA ALA A 471 26.30 -0.41 17.70
C ALA A 471 26.66 0.69 18.70
N ILE A 472 25.67 1.52 19.03
CA ILE A 472 25.85 2.53 20.07
C ILE A 472 26.01 1.75 21.37
N SER A 473 27.24 1.72 21.88
CA SER A 473 27.53 1.22 23.22
C SER A 473 26.68 2.03 24.19
N THR A 474 25.69 1.35 24.77
CA THR A 474 24.99 1.89 25.95
C THR A 474 26.02 2.10 27.07
N ARG A 475 26.34 3.34 27.30
CA ARG A 475 26.95 3.78 28.58
C ARG A 475 25.86 4.43 29.43
#